data_f242cb533e25a404c6ecd204963ddfe4
#
_entry.id   f242cb533e25a404c6ecd204963ddfe4
#
_cell.length_a   1.000
_cell.length_b   1.000
_cell.length_c   1.000
_cell.angle_alpha   90.00
_cell.angle_beta   90.00
_cell.angle_gamma   90.00
#
_symmetry.space_group_name_H-M   'P 1'
#
loop_
_entity.id
_entity.type
_entity.pdbx_description
1 polymer ?
#
loop_
_entity_poly.entity_id
_entity_poly.type
_entity_poly.pdbx_seq_one_letter_code
_entity_poly.pdbx_strand_id
1 'polypeptide(L)'
;MDVRKELKNYFKKNIAVSSTIRLHQLAQTPPAVDYGVLMCYNTGDFKDFKTRNAILDSKDVQPYIKYLKDYALPLKLALPVYSWEVEFDANKSFVRLNRYASCFDSTSLKSLGNGMYEITGDVPENSVKYIRREVVSAKTILNVKSMVEKEYGKMPVVLYHLDSVQLSKYDNNEIKAFFD
;
A
#
# COMPACT_ATOMS: atom_id res chain seq x y z
N MET A 1 21.63 7.01 -20.54
CA MET A 1 20.56 7.01 -21.58
C MET A 1 19.35 7.74 -21.01
N ASP A 2 18.86 8.81 -21.64
CA ASP A 2 17.66 9.53 -21.18
C ASP A 2 16.44 8.94 -21.89
N VAL A 3 15.80 7.96 -21.25
CA VAL A 3 14.61 7.24 -21.76
C VAL A 3 13.48 8.21 -22.13
N ARG A 4 13.30 9.30 -21.38
CA ARG A 4 12.29 10.32 -21.65
C ARG A 4 12.52 10.98 -23.01
N LYS A 5 13.75 11.36 -23.31
CA LYS A 5 14.12 12.00 -24.59
C LYS A 5 13.91 11.02 -25.75
N GLU A 6 14.28 9.76 -25.57
CA GLU A 6 14.11 8.74 -26.61
C GLU A 6 12.62 8.45 -26.89
N LEU A 7 11.79 8.32 -25.86
CA LEU A 7 10.35 8.10 -26.02
C LEU A 7 9.68 9.30 -26.72
N LYS A 8 10.01 10.53 -26.33
CA LYS A 8 9.48 11.73 -26.99
C LYS A 8 9.88 11.80 -28.47
N ASN A 9 11.11 11.45 -28.78
CA ASN A 9 11.59 11.39 -30.16
C ASN A 9 10.89 10.30 -30.99
N TYR A 10 10.74 9.11 -30.42
CA TYR A 10 10.10 7.97 -31.09
C TYR A 10 8.63 8.25 -31.42
N PHE A 11 7.86 8.73 -30.45
CA PHE A 11 6.45 9.01 -30.67
C PHE A 11 6.17 10.32 -31.40
N LYS A 12 7.17 11.17 -31.61
CA LYS A 12 7.04 12.51 -32.26
C LYS A 12 5.92 13.36 -31.65
N LYS A 13 5.64 13.16 -30.34
CA LYS A 13 4.58 13.82 -29.57
C LYS A 13 5.13 14.30 -28.25
N ASN A 14 4.55 15.37 -27.73
CA ASN A 14 4.84 15.81 -26.36
C ASN A 14 4.07 14.92 -25.38
N ILE A 15 4.66 13.78 -25.02
CA ILE A 15 4.14 12.83 -24.05
C ILE A 15 4.76 13.09 -22.67
N ALA A 16 3.97 12.98 -21.61
CA ALA A 16 4.48 12.98 -20.26
C ALA A 16 4.92 11.56 -19.87
N VAL A 17 6.13 11.45 -19.34
CA VAL A 17 6.71 10.19 -18.86
C VAL A 17 6.74 10.24 -17.33
N SER A 18 6.20 9.21 -16.67
CA SER A 18 6.19 9.09 -15.22
C SER A 18 6.87 7.81 -14.75
N SER A 19 7.27 7.79 -13.50
CA SER A 19 7.78 6.60 -12.83
C SER A 19 7.09 6.44 -11.48
N THR A 20 6.92 5.20 -11.02
CA THR A 20 6.55 4.93 -9.64
C THR A 20 7.76 5.14 -8.74
N ILE A 21 7.55 5.78 -7.60
CA ILE A 21 8.58 6.08 -6.59
C ILE A 21 8.18 5.36 -5.30
N ARG A 22 9.03 4.47 -4.81
CA ARG A 22 8.85 3.84 -3.50
C ARG A 22 9.38 4.77 -2.40
N LEU A 23 8.88 4.65 -1.18
CA LEU A 23 9.27 5.49 -0.05
C LEU A 23 10.81 5.56 0.15
N HIS A 24 11.51 4.42 0.10
CA HIS A 24 12.97 4.40 0.27
C HIS A 24 13.74 5.12 -0.86
N GLN A 25 13.13 5.25 -2.05
CA GLN A 25 13.74 5.96 -3.18
C GLN A 25 13.70 7.49 -3.02
N LEU A 26 12.94 8.02 -2.06
CA LEU A 26 12.97 9.44 -1.75
C LEU A 26 14.34 9.92 -1.25
N ALA A 27 15.16 9.01 -0.72
CA ALA A 27 16.55 9.31 -0.32
C ALA A 27 17.55 9.23 -1.48
N GLN A 28 17.10 8.93 -2.70
CA GLN A 28 17.93 8.74 -3.89
C GLN A 28 17.73 9.87 -4.89
N THR A 29 18.63 9.97 -5.87
CA THR A 29 18.46 10.89 -7.00
C THR A 29 17.20 10.54 -7.78
N PRO A 30 16.30 11.50 -8.04
CA PRO A 30 15.10 11.26 -8.82
C PRO A 30 15.42 10.73 -10.23
N PRO A 31 14.58 9.84 -10.78
CA PRO A 31 14.71 9.41 -12.17
C PRO A 31 14.45 10.57 -13.15
N ALA A 32 15.04 10.49 -14.34
CA ALA A 32 14.86 11.48 -15.42
C ALA A 32 13.49 11.31 -16.09
N VAL A 33 12.41 11.69 -15.41
CA VAL A 33 11.01 11.66 -15.88
C VAL A 33 10.32 13.00 -15.65
N ASP A 34 9.10 13.18 -16.16
CA ASP A 34 8.37 14.44 -15.99
C ASP A 34 7.71 14.57 -14.60
N TYR A 35 7.27 13.43 -14.01
CA TYR A 35 6.75 13.36 -12.65
C TYR A 35 6.85 11.96 -12.05
N GLY A 36 6.80 11.86 -10.74
CA GLY A 36 6.76 10.60 -10.00
C GLY A 36 5.36 10.32 -9.43
N VAL A 37 5.05 9.04 -9.23
CA VAL A 37 3.89 8.58 -8.47
C VAL A 37 4.42 7.93 -7.20
N LEU A 38 4.34 8.65 -6.07
CA LEU A 38 4.81 8.17 -4.77
C LEU A 38 3.86 7.09 -4.24
N MET A 39 4.36 5.87 -4.17
CA MET A 39 3.61 4.72 -3.71
C MET A 39 3.62 4.67 -2.18
N CYS A 40 2.59 5.22 -1.52
CA CYS A 40 2.36 5.08 -0.08
C CYS A 40 1.55 3.81 0.21
N TYR A 41 2.06 2.67 -0.20
CA TYR A 41 1.50 1.34 0.08
C TYR A 41 2.58 0.28 -0.05
N ASN A 42 2.29 -0.96 0.41
CA ASN A 42 3.27 -2.03 0.60
C ASN A 42 4.44 -1.54 1.47
N THR A 43 4.09 -0.95 2.62
CA THR A 43 5.06 -0.30 3.49
C THR A 43 5.77 -1.29 4.42
N GLY A 44 5.12 -2.42 4.74
CA GLY A 44 5.66 -3.47 5.61
C GLY A 44 5.99 -4.77 4.89
N ASP A 45 6.67 -5.68 5.58
CA ASP A 45 6.91 -7.03 5.08
C ASP A 45 5.69 -7.93 5.39
N PHE A 46 4.93 -8.29 4.36
CA PHE A 46 3.76 -9.16 4.53
C PHE A 46 4.13 -10.61 4.92
N LYS A 47 5.38 -11.04 4.71
CA LYS A 47 5.84 -12.38 5.09
C LYS A 47 6.20 -12.48 6.57
N ASP A 48 6.52 -11.37 7.22
CA ASP A 48 6.78 -11.36 8.65
C ASP A 48 5.46 -11.48 9.42
N PHE A 49 5.33 -12.56 10.21
CA PHE A 49 4.16 -12.82 11.06
C PHE A 49 3.86 -11.67 12.04
N LYS A 50 4.87 -10.94 12.48
CA LYS A 50 4.77 -9.84 13.45
C LYS A 50 4.29 -8.53 12.83
N THR A 51 4.33 -8.40 11.51
CA THR A 51 3.84 -7.20 10.82
C THR A 51 2.36 -6.99 11.12
N ARG A 52 2.00 -5.78 11.53
CA ARG A 52 0.62 -5.44 11.89
C ARG A 52 -0.26 -5.23 10.66
N ASN A 53 0.24 -4.46 9.71
CA ASN A 53 -0.41 -4.19 8.42
C ASN A 53 0.69 -3.84 7.40
N ALA A 54 0.89 -4.72 6.42
CA ALA A 54 1.93 -4.54 5.41
C ALA A 54 1.45 -3.67 4.24
N ILE A 55 0.13 -3.40 4.14
CA ILE A 55 -0.38 -2.51 3.09
C ILE A 55 0.02 -1.07 3.40
N LEU A 56 -0.31 -0.57 4.60
CA LEU A 56 0.02 0.79 5.03
C LEU A 56 0.06 0.88 6.55
N ASP A 57 1.23 1.22 7.07
CA ASP A 57 1.40 1.67 8.45
C ASP A 57 2.13 3.02 8.46
N SER A 58 1.57 4.01 9.16
CA SER A 58 2.16 5.34 9.27
C SER A 58 3.57 5.31 9.89
N LYS A 59 3.87 4.32 10.74
CA LYS A 59 5.20 4.14 11.31
C LYS A 59 6.25 3.77 10.27
N ASP A 60 5.85 3.01 9.24
CA ASP A 60 6.74 2.62 8.15
C ASP A 60 6.97 3.79 7.17
N VAL A 61 6.01 4.70 7.06
CA VAL A 61 6.12 5.90 6.20
C VAL A 61 6.98 6.99 6.86
N GLN A 62 6.84 7.17 8.18
CA GLN A 62 7.46 8.24 8.96
C GLN A 62 8.97 8.45 8.71
N PRO A 63 9.82 7.41 8.60
CA PRO A 63 11.26 7.61 8.39
C PRO A 63 11.61 8.29 7.06
N TYR A 64 10.75 8.20 6.06
CA TYR A 64 10.99 8.69 4.69
C TYR A 64 10.43 10.08 4.44
N ILE A 65 9.49 10.57 5.24
CA ILE A 65 8.81 11.87 5.09
C ILE A 65 9.81 13.03 4.99
N LYS A 66 10.89 13.00 5.79
CA LYS A 66 11.92 14.05 5.81
C LYS A 66 12.58 14.30 4.45
N TYR A 67 12.60 13.33 3.55
CA TYR A 67 13.22 13.46 2.22
C TYR A 67 12.30 14.14 1.20
N LEU A 68 11.01 14.29 1.50
CA LEU A 68 10.05 14.88 0.57
C LEU A 68 10.35 16.35 0.29
N LYS A 69 10.80 17.09 1.30
CA LYS A 69 11.07 18.53 1.18
C LYS A 69 12.06 18.87 0.08
N ASP A 70 13.08 18.03 -0.09
CA ASP A 70 14.19 18.26 -1.02
C ASP A 70 14.09 17.39 -2.29
N TYR A 71 12.99 16.64 -2.44
CA TYR A 71 12.83 15.76 -3.60
C TYR A 71 12.43 16.55 -4.85
N ALA A 72 13.37 16.70 -5.78
CA ALA A 72 13.30 17.63 -6.90
C ALA A 72 12.33 17.21 -8.04
N LEU A 73 11.64 16.06 -7.94
CA LEU A 73 10.69 15.60 -8.95
C LEU A 73 9.26 15.93 -8.52
N PRO A 74 8.40 16.54 -9.39
CA PRO A 74 6.99 16.68 -9.09
C PRO A 74 6.33 15.34 -8.78
N LEU A 75 5.55 15.25 -7.69
CA LEU A 75 4.96 14.00 -7.22
C LEU A 75 3.43 14.03 -7.26
N LYS A 76 2.85 12.86 -7.53
CA LYS A 76 1.45 12.49 -7.21
C LYS A 76 1.48 11.46 -6.10
N LEU A 77 0.52 11.49 -5.19
CA LEU A 77 0.43 10.57 -4.05
C LEU A 77 -0.48 9.39 -4.39
N ALA A 78 0.05 8.18 -4.40
CA ALA A 78 -0.76 6.97 -4.56
C ALA A 78 -1.06 6.36 -3.18
N LEU A 79 -2.36 6.25 -2.87
CA LEU A 79 -2.89 5.73 -1.60
C LEU A 79 -3.62 4.40 -1.82
N PRO A 80 -3.52 3.42 -0.91
CA PRO A 80 -4.14 2.11 -1.07
C PRO A 80 -5.60 2.13 -0.65
N VAL A 81 -6.46 1.55 -1.47
CA VAL A 81 -7.87 1.27 -1.13
C VAL A 81 -8.21 -0.22 -1.27
N TYR A 82 -7.20 -1.07 -1.22
CA TYR A 82 -7.35 -2.52 -1.30
C TYR A 82 -7.10 -3.19 0.06
N SER A 83 -7.42 -4.47 0.11
CA SER A 83 -7.17 -5.35 1.25
C SER A 83 -6.68 -6.71 0.76
N TRP A 84 -6.07 -7.46 1.64
CA TRP A 84 -5.68 -8.84 1.41
C TRP A 84 -5.72 -9.67 2.69
N GLU A 85 -5.54 -10.95 2.53
CA GLU A 85 -5.29 -11.89 3.62
C GLU A 85 -3.92 -12.54 3.43
N VAL A 86 -3.16 -12.62 4.51
CA VAL A 86 -1.87 -13.31 4.54
C VAL A 86 -2.00 -14.54 5.42
N GLU A 87 -1.63 -15.68 4.88
CA GLU A 87 -1.75 -16.97 5.53
C GLU A 87 -0.39 -17.48 6.01
N PHE A 88 -0.39 -18.07 7.21
CA PHE A 88 0.79 -18.62 7.86
C PHE A 88 0.49 -20.04 8.38
N ASP A 89 1.54 -20.88 8.41
CA ASP A 89 1.47 -22.22 9.00
C ASP A 89 1.55 -22.18 10.54
N ALA A 90 1.57 -23.38 11.16
CA ALA A 90 1.68 -23.53 12.62
C ALA A 90 3.03 -22.98 13.16
N ASN A 91 4.08 -22.95 12.35
CA ASN A 91 5.40 -22.40 12.68
C ASN A 91 5.48 -20.90 12.44
N LYS A 92 4.35 -20.26 12.06
CA LYS A 92 4.28 -18.84 11.71
C LYS A 92 5.07 -18.47 10.45
N SER A 93 5.36 -19.44 9.60
CA SER A 93 6.00 -19.22 8.30
C SER A 93 4.96 -18.83 7.27
N PHE A 94 5.34 -17.91 6.38
CA PHE A 94 4.47 -17.44 5.29
C PHE A 94 4.10 -18.60 4.36
N VAL A 95 2.80 -18.74 4.08
CA VAL A 95 2.26 -19.73 3.13
C VAL A 95 1.86 -19.07 1.83
N ARG A 96 0.91 -18.12 1.89
CA ARG A 96 0.44 -17.40 0.69
C ARG A 96 -0.25 -16.09 1.03
N LEU A 97 -0.46 -15.27 0.00
CA LEU A 97 -1.21 -14.02 0.05
C LEU A 97 -2.44 -14.14 -0.87
N ASN A 98 -3.62 -13.88 -0.32
CA ASN A 98 -4.88 -13.88 -1.03
C ASN A 98 -5.42 -12.45 -1.16
N ARG A 99 -5.76 -12.02 -2.38
CA ARG A 99 -6.37 -10.70 -2.63
C ARG A 99 -7.86 -10.65 -2.29
N TYR A 100 -8.49 -11.80 -2.17
CA TYR A 100 -9.89 -11.95 -1.81
C TYR A 100 -9.99 -12.75 -0.52
N ALA A 101 -11.10 -12.57 0.22
CA ALA A 101 -11.30 -13.30 1.46
C ALA A 101 -11.16 -14.81 1.26
N SER A 102 -10.42 -15.46 2.15
CA SER A 102 -10.31 -16.91 2.17
C SER A 102 -11.67 -17.56 2.41
N CYS A 103 -11.83 -18.78 1.92
CA CYS A 103 -13.05 -19.56 2.07
C CYS A 103 -13.27 -20.11 3.49
N PHE A 104 -12.52 -19.63 4.48
CA PHE A 104 -12.69 -20.08 5.87
C PHE A 104 -13.97 -19.50 6.47
N ASP A 105 -14.83 -20.37 6.95
CA ASP A 105 -16.03 -19.99 7.68
C ASP A 105 -15.63 -19.21 8.95
N SER A 106 -16.38 -18.15 9.24
CA SER A 106 -16.16 -17.32 10.44
C SER A 106 -16.25 -18.11 11.74
N THR A 107 -17.00 -19.22 11.76
CA THR A 107 -17.15 -20.13 12.90
C THR A 107 -15.87 -20.93 13.20
N SER A 108 -15.00 -21.08 12.21
CA SER A 108 -13.71 -21.79 12.32
C SER A 108 -12.56 -20.85 12.68
N LEU A 109 -12.82 -19.56 12.93
CA LEU A 109 -11.80 -18.55 13.18
C LEU A 109 -11.92 -17.97 14.58
N LYS A 110 -10.85 -18.12 15.37
CA LYS A 110 -10.68 -17.44 16.67
C LYS A 110 -9.88 -16.16 16.46
N SER A 111 -10.46 -15.00 16.81
CA SER A 111 -9.74 -13.73 16.73
C SER A 111 -8.64 -13.64 17.78
N LEU A 112 -7.44 -13.25 17.32
CA LEU A 112 -6.28 -12.94 18.18
C LEU A 112 -6.05 -11.42 18.33
N GLY A 113 -6.93 -10.61 17.73
CA GLY A 113 -6.80 -9.14 17.69
C GLY A 113 -6.01 -8.64 16.48
N ASN A 114 -6.09 -7.33 16.21
CA ASN A 114 -5.35 -6.65 15.13
C ASN A 114 -5.46 -7.32 13.74
N GLY A 115 -6.63 -7.90 13.41
CA GLY A 115 -6.84 -8.58 12.14
C GLY A 115 -6.22 -9.98 12.04
N MET A 116 -5.59 -10.49 13.11
CA MET A 116 -5.04 -11.83 13.17
C MET A 116 -6.09 -12.82 13.68
N TYR A 117 -6.17 -13.97 13.02
CA TYR A 117 -7.08 -15.07 13.34
C TYR A 117 -6.31 -16.39 13.40
N GLU A 118 -6.74 -17.27 14.28
CA GLU A 118 -6.30 -18.66 14.36
C GLU A 118 -7.42 -19.57 13.86
N ILE A 119 -7.08 -20.53 13.01
CA ILE A 119 -8.03 -21.58 12.57
C ILE A 119 -8.18 -22.57 13.73
N THR A 120 -9.42 -22.75 14.21
CA THR A 120 -9.75 -23.68 15.29
C THR A 120 -9.92 -25.11 14.73
N GLY A 121 -9.59 -26.11 15.57
CA GLY A 121 -9.65 -27.54 15.21
C GLY A 121 -8.29 -28.12 14.79
N ASP A 122 -8.29 -29.41 14.48
CA ASP A 122 -7.11 -30.13 14.03
C ASP A 122 -6.74 -29.70 12.61
N VAL A 123 -5.60 -29.06 12.49
CA VAL A 123 -5.07 -28.56 11.23
C VAL A 123 -3.79 -29.35 10.93
N PRO A 124 -3.66 -29.99 9.75
CA PRO A 124 -2.42 -30.68 9.38
C PRO A 124 -1.19 -29.80 9.52
N GLU A 125 -0.06 -30.37 9.91
CA GLU A 125 1.16 -29.64 10.30
C GLU A 125 1.67 -28.64 9.26
N ASN A 126 1.49 -28.93 7.97
CA ASN A 126 1.93 -28.07 6.87
C ASN A 126 0.80 -27.25 6.23
N SER A 127 -0.33 -27.11 6.92
CA SER A 127 -1.46 -26.33 6.42
C SER A 127 -1.56 -24.96 7.10
N VAL A 128 -2.45 -24.12 6.59
CA VAL A 128 -2.69 -22.78 7.13
C VAL A 128 -3.24 -22.88 8.55
N LYS A 129 -2.56 -22.27 9.52
CA LYS A 129 -2.98 -22.19 10.92
C LYS A 129 -3.43 -20.78 11.29
N TYR A 130 -2.81 -19.74 10.71
CA TYR A 130 -3.10 -18.36 11.02
C TYR A 130 -3.43 -17.58 9.75
N ILE A 131 -4.34 -16.61 9.89
CA ILE A 131 -4.75 -15.69 8.84
C ILE A 131 -4.64 -14.27 9.38
N ARG A 132 -3.92 -13.40 8.66
CA ARG A 132 -3.90 -11.98 8.94
C ARG A 132 -4.68 -11.24 7.86
N ARG A 133 -5.82 -10.67 8.25
CA ARG A 133 -6.65 -9.81 7.41
C ARG A 133 -6.17 -8.38 7.51
N GLU A 134 -5.70 -7.84 6.41
CA GLU A 134 -5.20 -6.48 6.34
C GLU A 134 -6.16 -5.62 5.53
N VAL A 135 -6.70 -4.62 6.18
CA VAL A 135 -7.54 -3.55 5.61
C VAL A 135 -6.96 -2.23 6.07
N VAL A 136 -6.93 -1.24 5.21
CA VAL A 136 -6.51 0.11 5.58
C VAL A 136 -7.74 0.94 5.89
N SER A 137 -7.83 1.52 7.08
CA SER A 137 -8.94 2.41 7.45
C SER A 137 -8.79 3.78 6.77
N ALA A 138 -9.90 4.45 6.49
CA ALA A 138 -9.89 5.82 5.99
C ALA A 138 -9.06 6.75 6.87
N LYS A 139 -9.17 6.59 8.21
CA LYS A 139 -8.36 7.33 9.17
C LYS A 139 -6.85 7.15 8.94
N THR A 140 -6.39 5.93 8.66
CA THR A 140 -4.96 5.68 8.38
C THR A 140 -4.53 6.33 7.08
N ILE A 141 -5.35 6.23 6.02
CA ILE A 141 -5.10 6.86 4.73
C ILE A 141 -4.97 8.37 4.88
N LEU A 142 -5.94 9.02 5.53
CA LEU A 142 -5.96 10.46 5.76
C LEU A 142 -4.80 10.94 6.63
N ASN A 143 -4.43 10.16 7.66
CA ASN A 143 -3.27 10.47 8.49
C ASN A 143 -1.97 10.47 7.66
N VAL A 144 -1.74 9.43 6.85
CA VAL A 144 -0.55 9.35 5.99
C VAL A 144 -0.56 10.46 4.95
N LYS A 145 -1.71 10.75 4.31
CA LYS A 145 -1.86 11.88 3.39
C LYS A 145 -1.44 13.19 4.06
N SER A 146 -2.00 13.49 5.24
CA SER A 146 -1.66 14.70 6.01
C SER A 146 -0.18 14.79 6.36
N MET A 147 0.45 13.66 6.75
CA MET A 147 1.90 13.62 7.02
C MET A 147 2.72 13.99 5.78
N VAL A 148 2.36 13.45 4.61
CA VAL A 148 3.04 13.72 3.35
C VAL A 148 2.83 15.18 2.92
N GLU A 149 1.60 15.68 2.97
CA GLU A 149 1.25 17.03 2.54
C GLU A 149 1.85 18.13 3.45
N LYS A 150 2.06 17.81 4.72
CA LYS A 150 2.73 18.73 5.65
C LYS A 150 4.18 19.05 5.23
N GLU A 151 4.88 18.08 4.67
CA GLU A 151 6.30 18.25 4.28
C GLU A 151 6.46 18.66 2.81
N TYR A 152 5.61 18.16 1.92
CA TYR A 152 5.71 18.41 0.48
C TYR A 152 4.77 19.53 -0.01
N GLY A 153 3.66 19.74 0.67
CA GLY A 153 2.53 20.53 0.19
C GLY A 153 1.46 19.64 -0.50
N LYS A 154 0.34 20.24 -0.87
CA LYS A 154 -0.74 19.54 -1.57
C LYS A 154 -0.26 18.98 -2.90
N MET A 155 -0.65 17.74 -3.20
CA MET A 155 -0.34 17.05 -4.44
C MET A 155 -1.55 16.26 -4.97
N PRO A 156 -1.62 16.00 -6.29
CA PRO A 156 -2.69 15.17 -6.84
C PRO A 156 -2.66 13.77 -6.24
N VAL A 157 -3.84 13.25 -5.86
CA VAL A 157 -4.01 11.91 -5.29
C VAL A 157 -4.43 10.91 -6.36
N VAL A 158 -3.93 9.70 -6.25
CA VAL A 158 -4.30 8.52 -7.03
C VAL A 158 -4.70 7.41 -6.07
N LEU A 159 -5.87 6.83 -6.22
CA LEU A 159 -6.26 5.65 -5.43
C LEU A 159 -5.81 4.37 -6.16
N TYR A 160 -5.13 3.50 -5.47
CA TYR A 160 -4.69 2.21 -5.97
C TYR A 160 -5.39 1.10 -5.16
N HIS A 161 -6.13 0.21 -5.80
CA HIS A 161 -6.47 0.18 -7.22
C HIS A 161 -8.00 0.29 -7.39
N LEU A 162 -8.47 0.59 -8.59
CA LEU A 162 -9.90 0.73 -8.88
C LEU A 162 -10.56 -0.66 -8.95
N ASP A 163 -11.29 -0.99 -7.89
CA ASP A 163 -12.03 -2.24 -7.71
C ASP A 163 -13.28 -1.95 -6.89
N SER A 164 -14.46 -2.30 -7.41
CA SER A 164 -15.75 -1.99 -6.78
C SER A 164 -15.91 -2.63 -5.40
N VAL A 165 -15.42 -3.87 -5.22
CA VAL A 165 -15.48 -4.59 -3.94
C VAL A 165 -14.56 -3.94 -2.90
N GLN A 166 -13.40 -3.45 -3.31
CA GLN A 166 -12.47 -2.79 -2.40
C GLN A 166 -12.96 -1.38 -2.04
N LEU A 167 -13.47 -0.64 -3.02
CA LEU A 167 -14.00 0.71 -2.79
C LEU A 167 -15.25 0.73 -1.92
N SER A 168 -16.11 -0.31 -1.98
CA SER A 168 -17.32 -0.40 -1.15
C SER A 168 -17.06 -0.48 0.36
N LYS A 169 -15.79 -0.62 0.78
CA LYS A 169 -15.37 -0.58 2.20
C LYS A 169 -15.30 0.83 2.76
N TYR A 170 -15.35 1.84 1.89
CA TYR A 170 -15.31 3.26 2.24
C TYR A 170 -16.62 3.92 1.83
N ASP A 171 -17.11 4.83 2.64
CA ASP A 171 -18.25 5.63 2.25
C ASP A 171 -17.86 6.78 1.29
N ASN A 172 -18.85 7.41 0.67
CA ASN A 172 -18.63 8.47 -0.31
C ASN A 172 -17.91 9.71 0.28
N ASN A 173 -18.08 9.99 1.57
CA ASN A 173 -17.43 11.13 2.22
C ASN A 173 -15.97 10.81 2.49
N GLU A 174 -15.67 9.58 2.90
CA GLU A 174 -14.30 9.09 3.07
C GLU A 174 -13.53 9.14 1.74
N ILE A 175 -14.16 8.65 0.65
CA ILE A 175 -13.55 8.68 -0.69
C ILE A 175 -13.30 10.13 -1.13
N LYS A 176 -14.25 11.05 -0.94
CA LYS A 176 -14.03 12.48 -1.26
C LYS A 176 -12.88 13.07 -0.45
N ALA A 177 -12.82 12.80 0.85
CA ALA A 177 -11.76 13.30 1.72
C ALA A 177 -10.35 12.82 1.32
N PHE A 178 -10.23 11.71 0.59
CA PHE A 178 -8.91 11.29 0.07
C PHE A 178 -8.38 12.26 -1.00
N PHE A 179 -9.25 13.01 -1.69
CA PHE A 179 -8.88 13.96 -2.75
C PHE A 179 -8.82 15.43 -2.29
N ASP A 180 -9.43 15.77 -1.16
CA ASP A 180 -9.43 17.13 -0.58
C ASP A 180 -8.08 17.50 0.06
#